data_6b0c9b9bf4663f952c5b6412bcb12b9d
#
_entry.id   6b0c9b9bf4663f952c5b6412bcb12b9d
#
_cell.length_a   1.000
_cell.length_b   1.000
_cell.length_c   1.000
_cell.angle_alpha   90.00
_cell.angle_beta   90.00
_cell.angle_gamma   90.00
#
_symmetry.space_group_name_H-M   'P 1'
#
loop_
_entity.id
_entity.type
_entity.pdbx_description
1 polymer ?
#
loop_
_entity_poly.entity_id
_entity_poly.type
_entity_poly.pdbx_seq_one_letter_code
_entity_poly.pdbx_strand_id
1 'polypeptide(L)'
;RAARREALEIQRDGYGAGLWEKSNYAYFIHGVWDTNKRDDNNVKIYNLDIGIRDWATATVEDIRKRDSLMPHRDSILADNFLQAYNSSGSEKALVIMNFRHAFVKDVGRSDNAGRYIAEHFPEKVANVMISGTSLSPDMSLSAIAQGRWDSSFMNAGKENVGFDFAGSPFGQTDFDMIPLPGCGNYEDWFTGIVYYTYFPDYRIVCNFKNFISRRFAKELI
;
A
#
# COMPACT_ATOMS: atom_id res chain seq x y z
N ARG A 1 10.43 10.79 23.45
CA ARG A 1 9.40 11.84 23.20
C ARG A 1 9.65 12.59 21.89
N ALA A 2 10.90 12.95 21.56
CA ALA A 2 11.23 13.65 20.30
C ALA A 2 10.85 12.84 19.07
N ALA A 3 11.29 11.59 18.94
CA ALA A 3 11.01 10.72 17.80
C ALA A 3 9.49 10.50 17.54
N ARG A 4 8.67 10.41 18.62
CA ARG A 4 7.21 10.31 18.47
C ARG A 4 6.60 11.61 17.92
N ARG A 5 7.13 12.74 18.30
CA ARG A 5 6.68 14.04 17.77
C ARG A 5 7.02 14.17 16.29
N GLU A 6 8.23 13.81 15.92
CA GLU A 6 8.72 13.82 14.55
C GLU A 6 7.90 12.88 13.64
N ALA A 7 7.60 11.66 14.11
CA ALA A 7 6.72 10.73 13.40
C ALA A 7 5.31 11.29 13.18
N LEU A 8 4.76 12.02 14.16
CA LEU A 8 3.47 12.71 14.02
C LEU A 8 3.53 13.86 13.02
N GLU A 9 4.62 14.60 12.99
CA GLU A 9 4.83 15.70 12.04
C GLU A 9 4.92 15.16 10.61
N ILE A 10 5.70 14.10 10.36
CA ILE A 10 5.77 13.42 9.05
C ILE A 10 4.39 12.97 8.58
N GLN A 11 3.57 12.39 9.47
CA GLN A 11 2.22 11.96 9.09
C GLN A 11 1.27 13.14 8.82
N ARG A 12 1.44 14.26 9.52
CA ARG A 12 0.65 15.48 9.30
C ARG A 12 0.99 16.15 8.00
N ASP A 13 2.26 16.14 7.60
CA ASP A 13 2.70 16.65 6.30
C ASP A 13 2.04 15.90 5.13
N GLY A 14 1.72 14.61 5.31
CA GLY A 14 0.95 13.82 4.35
C GLY A 14 -0.58 13.98 4.44
N TYR A 15 -1.10 14.72 5.44
CA TYR A 15 -2.54 14.81 5.73
C TYR A 15 -3.35 15.49 4.63
N GLY A 16 -2.76 16.39 3.88
CA GLY A 16 -3.44 17.07 2.78
C GLY A 16 -3.99 16.15 1.70
N ALA A 17 -3.57 14.88 1.66
CA ALA A 17 -4.19 13.86 0.84
C ALA A 17 -5.52 13.32 1.43
N GLY A 18 -5.86 13.64 2.68
CA GLY A 18 -7.18 13.46 3.31
C GLY A 18 -7.64 12.03 3.60
N LEU A 19 -6.88 11.01 3.21
CA LEU A 19 -7.36 9.62 3.23
C LEU A 19 -6.55 8.69 4.14
N TRP A 20 -5.38 9.11 4.63
CA TRP A 20 -4.39 8.18 5.14
C TRP A 20 -3.91 8.44 6.57
N GLU A 21 -4.62 9.27 7.34
CA GLU A 21 -4.34 9.46 8.77
C GLU A 21 -4.74 8.24 9.60
N LYS A 22 -4.22 7.08 9.26
CA LYS A 22 -4.56 5.81 9.92
C LYS A 22 -3.51 5.39 10.92
N SER A 23 -3.94 4.77 12.01
CA SER A 23 -3.04 4.31 13.07
C SER A 23 -2.02 3.29 12.59
N ASN A 24 -2.31 2.51 11.56
CA ASN A 24 -1.37 1.56 10.96
C ASN A 24 -0.10 2.23 10.42
N TYR A 25 -0.18 3.44 9.85
CA TYR A 25 1.01 4.18 9.42
C TYR A 25 1.88 4.61 10.61
N ALA A 26 1.25 5.05 11.72
CA ALA A 26 1.99 5.34 12.94
C ALA A 26 2.69 4.10 13.48
N TYR A 27 2.00 2.95 13.50
CA TYR A 27 2.60 1.68 13.93
C TYR A 27 3.74 1.25 13.01
N PHE A 28 3.60 1.42 11.70
CA PHE A 28 4.67 1.12 10.74
C PHE A 28 5.92 1.97 11.01
N ILE A 29 5.78 3.29 11.13
CA ILE A 29 6.91 4.20 11.41
C ILE A 29 7.56 3.85 12.76
N HIS A 30 6.76 3.57 13.79
CA HIS A 30 7.28 3.12 15.07
C HIS A 30 8.01 1.78 14.98
N GLY A 31 7.49 0.83 14.20
CA GLY A 31 8.13 -0.48 13.97
C GLY A 31 9.49 -0.34 13.32
N VAL A 32 9.62 0.52 12.31
CA VAL A 32 10.91 0.81 11.68
C VAL A 32 11.88 1.45 12.67
N TRP A 33 11.42 2.42 13.47
CA TRP A 33 12.24 3.05 14.50
C TRP A 33 12.72 2.05 15.57
N ASP A 34 11.84 1.18 16.06
CA ASP A 34 12.18 0.14 17.04
C ASP A 34 13.16 -0.87 16.47
N THR A 35 13.00 -1.28 15.22
CA THR A 35 13.90 -2.19 14.50
C THR A 35 15.31 -1.57 14.40
N ASN A 36 15.40 -0.32 13.97
CA ASN A 36 16.69 0.35 13.87
C ASN A 36 17.39 0.48 15.23
N LYS A 37 16.60 0.73 16.28
CA LYS A 37 17.16 0.91 17.63
C LYS A 37 17.62 -0.41 18.26
N ARG A 38 16.86 -1.50 18.03
CA ARG A 38 17.12 -2.80 18.66
C ARG A 38 18.30 -3.53 18.02
N ASP A 39 18.33 -3.51 16.69
CA ASP A 39 19.16 -4.42 15.91
C ASP A 39 20.34 -3.71 15.21
N ASP A 40 20.59 -2.45 15.54
CA ASP A 40 21.58 -1.57 14.87
C ASP A 40 21.40 -1.55 13.34
N ASN A 41 20.16 -1.70 12.89
CA ASN A 41 19.80 -1.65 11.49
C ASN A 41 19.71 -0.20 11.00
N ASN A 42 19.79 -0.02 9.70
CA ASN A 42 19.64 1.28 9.05
C ASN A 42 18.53 1.23 8.00
N VAL A 43 17.33 0.84 8.43
CA VAL A 43 16.13 0.86 7.57
C VAL A 43 15.73 2.31 7.33
N LYS A 44 15.66 2.73 6.08
CA LYS A 44 15.24 4.08 5.67
C LYS A 44 13.84 4.02 5.09
N ILE A 45 13.05 5.07 5.35
CA ILE A 45 11.72 5.24 4.77
C ILE A 45 11.79 6.33 3.69
N TYR A 46 11.26 6.03 2.52
CA TYR A 46 11.15 6.97 1.40
C TYR A 46 9.68 7.15 1.03
N ASN A 47 9.24 8.39 0.90
CA ASN A 47 7.93 8.68 0.32
C ASN A 47 8.08 8.71 -1.20
N LEU A 48 7.29 7.89 -1.89
CA LEU A 48 7.37 7.74 -3.34
C LEU A 48 6.28 8.52 -4.07
N ASP A 49 5.22 8.93 -3.37
CA ASP A 49 4.04 9.51 -4.00
C ASP A 49 4.22 11.00 -4.34
N ILE A 50 3.41 11.45 -5.29
CA ILE A 50 3.30 12.86 -5.66
C ILE A 50 2.63 13.60 -4.51
N GLY A 51 3.38 14.40 -3.79
CA GLY A 51 2.90 15.16 -2.66
C GLY A 51 3.17 16.66 -2.79
N ILE A 52 2.47 17.43 -2.01
CA ILE A 52 2.86 18.81 -1.69
C ILE A 52 3.66 18.74 -0.40
N ARG A 53 4.89 19.23 -0.44
CA ARG A 53 5.84 19.09 0.68
C ARG A 53 5.37 19.78 1.95
N ASP A 54 4.69 20.89 1.80
CA ASP A 54 4.15 21.68 2.91
C ASP A 54 2.77 22.22 2.54
N TRP A 55 1.73 21.57 3.05
CA TRP A 55 0.35 21.98 2.78
C TRP A 55 -0.03 23.30 3.46
N ALA A 56 0.65 23.68 4.56
CA ALA A 56 0.35 24.93 5.25
C ALA A 56 0.77 26.17 4.44
N THR A 57 1.75 26.00 3.55
CA THR A 57 2.25 27.06 2.66
C THR A 57 1.91 26.85 1.19
N ALA A 58 1.18 25.76 0.88
CA ALA A 58 0.83 25.40 -0.49
C ALA A 58 -0.01 26.49 -1.17
N THR A 59 0.39 26.82 -2.39
CA THR A 59 -0.31 27.76 -3.25
C THR A 59 -1.28 27.01 -4.18
N VAL A 60 -2.20 27.74 -4.80
CA VAL A 60 -3.06 27.19 -5.86
C VAL A 60 -2.22 26.64 -7.03
N GLU A 61 -1.06 27.24 -7.30
CA GLU A 61 -0.14 26.79 -8.35
C GLU A 61 0.49 25.43 -7.99
N ASP A 62 0.88 25.22 -6.73
CA ASP A 62 1.39 23.92 -6.26
C ASP A 62 0.34 22.81 -6.41
N ILE A 63 -0.91 23.13 -6.10
CA ILE A 63 -2.03 22.20 -6.28
C ILE A 63 -2.23 21.87 -7.77
N ARG A 64 -2.28 22.87 -8.63
CA ARG A 64 -2.43 22.67 -10.09
C ARG A 64 -1.28 21.86 -10.66
N LYS A 65 -0.04 22.13 -10.25
CA LYS A 65 1.13 21.38 -10.66
C LYS A 65 1.03 19.91 -10.22
N ARG A 66 0.64 19.66 -8.97
CA ARG A 66 0.40 18.30 -8.48
C ARG A 66 -0.67 17.60 -9.32
N ASP A 67 -1.80 18.25 -9.55
CA ASP A 67 -2.94 17.68 -10.27
C ASP A 67 -2.59 17.37 -11.73
N SER A 68 -1.74 18.17 -12.35
CA SER A 68 -1.23 17.90 -13.71
C SER A 68 -0.35 16.64 -13.80
N LEU A 69 0.25 16.22 -12.69
CA LEU A 69 1.07 15.02 -12.62
C LEU A 69 0.25 13.75 -12.31
N MET A 70 -0.98 13.88 -11.79
CA MET A 70 -1.79 12.75 -11.37
C MET A 70 -2.06 11.70 -12.48
N PRO A 71 -2.24 12.06 -13.77
CA PRO A 71 -2.35 11.06 -14.84
C PRO A 71 -1.11 10.16 -15.00
N HIS A 72 0.05 10.62 -14.55
CA HIS A 72 1.33 9.91 -14.63
C HIS A 72 1.81 9.39 -13.28
N ARG A 73 0.90 9.31 -12.30
CA ARG A 73 1.26 9.00 -10.91
C ARG A 73 2.01 7.68 -10.77
N ASP A 74 1.59 6.65 -11.45
CA ASP A 74 2.21 5.32 -11.31
C ASP A 74 3.62 5.27 -11.90
N SER A 75 3.88 5.90 -13.04
CA SER A 75 5.24 6.01 -13.58
C SER A 75 6.13 6.84 -12.66
N ILE A 76 5.62 7.93 -12.10
CA ILE A 76 6.37 8.77 -11.15
C ILE A 76 6.67 8.01 -9.86
N LEU A 77 5.74 7.21 -9.33
CA LEU A 77 5.98 6.33 -8.19
C LEU A 77 7.12 5.36 -8.46
N ALA A 78 7.13 4.73 -9.64
CA ALA A 78 8.19 3.82 -10.04
C ALA A 78 9.54 4.52 -10.19
N ASP A 79 9.59 5.68 -10.84
CA ASP A 79 10.81 6.48 -11.00
C ASP A 79 11.38 6.92 -9.65
N ASN A 80 10.53 7.39 -8.75
CA ASN A 80 10.92 7.77 -7.40
C ASN A 80 11.47 6.56 -6.62
N PHE A 81 10.85 5.37 -6.78
CA PHE A 81 11.37 4.15 -6.21
C PHE A 81 12.76 3.82 -6.76
N LEU A 82 12.96 3.84 -8.07
CA LEU A 82 14.24 3.54 -8.70
C LEU A 82 15.34 4.50 -8.23
N GLN A 83 15.04 5.78 -8.15
CA GLN A 83 15.97 6.79 -7.61
C GLN A 83 16.33 6.50 -6.14
N ALA A 84 15.33 6.26 -5.29
CA ALA A 84 15.54 5.95 -3.87
C ALA A 84 16.35 4.66 -3.71
N TYR A 85 16.01 3.59 -4.44
CA TYR A 85 16.67 2.31 -4.38
C TYR A 85 18.15 2.42 -4.81
N ASN A 86 18.42 3.04 -5.95
CA ASN A 86 19.78 3.21 -6.47
C ASN A 86 20.64 4.08 -5.55
N SER A 87 20.06 5.10 -4.93
CA SER A 87 20.79 5.99 -4.02
C SER A 87 20.98 5.41 -2.61
N SER A 88 20.17 4.42 -2.23
CA SER A 88 20.21 3.86 -0.86
C SER A 88 21.42 2.97 -0.60
N GLY A 89 21.95 2.33 -1.64
CA GLY A 89 22.95 1.27 -1.52
C GLY A 89 22.40 -0.03 -0.90
N SER A 90 21.07 -0.16 -0.80
CA SER A 90 20.43 -1.33 -0.21
C SER A 90 20.27 -2.44 -1.24
N GLU A 91 20.45 -3.70 -0.81
CA GLU A 91 20.24 -4.87 -1.66
C GLU A 91 18.75 -5.24 -1.76
N LYS A 92 17.95 -4.82 -0.79
CA LYS A 92 16.52 -5.15 -0.67
C LYS A 92 15.69 -3.91 -0.37
N ALA A 93 14.48 -3.90 -0.91
CA ALA A 93 13.50 -2.86 -0.60
C ALA A 93 12.11 -3.50 -0.40
N LEU A 94 11.35 -2.94 0.53
CA LEU A 94 9.93 -3.23 0.71
C LEU A 94 9.13 -2.01 0.23
N VAL A 95 8.28 -2.20 -0.78
CA VAL A 95 7.39 -1.15 -1.27
C VAL A 95 5.98 -1.43 -0.76
N ILE A 96 5.41 -0.48 -0.02
CA ILE A 96 4.05 -0.57 0.51
C ILE A 96 3.16 0.38 -0.31
N MET A 97 2.18 -0.17 -0.99
CA MET A 97 1.26 0.62 -1.81
C MET A 97 -0.15 0.01 -1.79
N ASN A 98 -1.12 0.79 -2.24
CA ASN A 98 -2.45 0.25 -2.47
C ASN A 98 -2.38 -0.83 -3.57
N PHE A 99 -3.19 -1.90 -3.43
CA PHE A 99 -3.18 -3.07 -4.31
C PHE A 99 -3.23 -2.72 -5.80
N ARG A 100 -4.00 -1.69 -6.17
CA ARG A 100 -4.14 -1.26 -7.57
C ARG A 100 -2.82 -0.77 -8.19
N HIS A 101 -1.97 -0.09 -7.41
CA HIS A 101 -0.66 0.36 -7.87
C HIS A 101 0.39 -0.76 -7.87
N ALA A 102 0.10 -1.85 -7.16
CA ALA A 102 1.01 -2.99 -7.01
C ALA A 102 0.85 -4.05 -8.12
N PHE A 103 -0.16 -3.97 -8.97
CA PHE A 103 -0.34 -4.94 -10.04
C PHE A 103 0.86 -4.97 -10.99
N VAL A 104 1.30 -6.18 -11.33
CA VAL A 104 2.34 -6.40 -12.34
C VAL A 104 1.77 -6.61 -13.74
N LYS A 105 0.46 -6.84 -13.85
CA LYS A 105 -0.28 -6.99 -15.11
C LYS A 105 -0.95 -5.67 -15.50
N ASP A 106 -1.00 -5.40 -16.81
CA ASP A 106 -1.72 -4.25 -17.35
C ASP A 106 -3.23 -4.45 -17.22
N VAL A 107 -3.91 -3.50 -16.62
CA VAL A 107 -5.39 -3.47 -16.52
C VAL A 107 -6.06 -2.75 -17.70
N GLY A 108 -5.31 -2.42 -18.75
CA GLY A 108 -5.83 -1.87 -20.00
C GLY A 108 -6.30 -0.42 -19.97
N ARG A 109 -6.22 0.26 -18.83
CA ARG A 109 -6.66 1.67 -18.68
C ARG A 109 -5.70 2.59 -17.94
N SER A 110 -4.73 2.04 -17.23
CA SER A 110 -3.73 2.81 -16.50
C SER A 110 -2.52 1.94 -16.24
N ASP A 111 -1.38 2.53 -16.40
CA ASP A 111 -0.11 1.95 -15.97
C ASP A 111 -0.13 1.73 -14.46
N ASN A 112 0.66 0.76 -14.00
CA ASN A 112 0.81 0.44 -12.58
C ASN A 112 2.28 0.54 -12.19
N ALA A 113 2.55 1.12 -11.03
CA ALA A 113 3.91 1.25 -10.51
C ALA A 113 4.58 -0.11 -10.33
N GLY A 114 3.83 -1.13 -9.87
CA GLY A 114 4.32 -2.50 -9.73
C GLY A 114 4.82 -3.10 -11.04
N ARG A 115 4.11 -2.85 -12.15
CA ARG A 115 4.52 -3.28 -13.48
C ARG A 115 5.83 -2.60 -13.90
N TYR A 116 5.95 -1.29 -13.81
CA TYR A 116 7.18 -0.56 -14.15
C TYR A 116 8.37 -1.07 -13.34
N ILE A 117 8.18 -1.32 -12.04
CA ILE A 117 9.23 -1.86 -11.18
C ILE A 117 9.61 -3.28 -11.61
N ALA A 118 8.63 -4.15 -11.92
CA ALA A 118 8.89 -5.52 -12.35
C ALA A 118 9.58 -5.59 -13.72
N GLU A 119 9.23 -4.71 -14.65
CA GLU A 119 9.91 -4.58 -15.95
C GLU A 119 11.39 -4.15 -15.79
N HIS A 120 11.68 -3.30 -14.80
CA HIS A 120 13.04 -2.86 -14.50
C HIS A 120 13.89 -3.93 -13.78
N PHE A 121 13.25 -4.76 -12.95
CA PHE A 121 13.89 -5.82 -12.17
C PHE A 121 13.27 -7.20 -12.49
N PRO A 122 13.42 -7.71 -13.72
CA PRO A 122 12.81 -9.00 -14.09
C PRO A 122 13.26 -10.10 -13.14
N GLU A 123 12.32 -10.93 -12.70
CA GLU A 123 12.52 -12.07 -11.77
C GLU A 123 13.02 -11.70 -10.35
N LYS A 124 13.11 -10.41 -10.01
CA LYS A 124 13.59 -9.95 -8.71
C LYS A 124 12.51 -9.28 -7.86
N VAL A 125 11.29 -9.20 -8.37
CA VAL A 125 10.16 -8.57 -7.68
C VAL A 125 9.18 -9.65 -7.22
N ALA A 126 8.92 -9.71 -5.92
CA ALA A 126 7.80 -10.45 -5.36
C ALA A 126 6.67 -9.45 -5.07
N ASN A 127 5.50 -9.67 -5.63
CA ASN A 127 4.30 -8.89 -5.39
C ASN A 127 3.35 -9.68 -4.48
N VAL A 128 3.28 -9.29 -3.21
CA VAL A 128 2.54 -10.02 -2.17
C VAL A 128 1.29 -9.27 -1.76
N MET A 129 0.15 -9.89 -1.96
CA MET A 129 -1.13 -9.41 -1.49
C MET A 129 -1.25 -9.62 0.03
N ILE A 130 -1.71 -8.61 0.76
CA ILE A 130 -2.01 -8.74 2.19
C ILE A 130 -3.50 -8.76 2.35
N SER A 131 -4.08 -9.92 2.62
CA SER A 131 -5.53 -10.18 2.64
C SER A 131 -6.27 -9.28 1.63
N GLY A 132 -7.47 -9.53 1.26
CA GLY A 132 -8.10 -8.70 0.25
C GLY A 132 -9.61 -8.84 0.24
N THR A 133 -10.23 -8.00 -0.58
CA THR A 133 -11.67 -8.01 -0.80
C THR A 133 -11.96 -8.07 -2.28
N SER A 134 -13.04 -8.72 -2.64
CA SER A 134 -13.66 -8.62 -3.94
C SER A 134 -14.44 -7.30 -4.05
N LEU A 135 -14.43 -6.67 -5.21
CA LEU A 135 -15.18 -5.46 -5.50
C LEU A 135 -16.24 -5.74 -6.56
N SER A 136 -17.49 -5.55 -6.18
CA SER A 136 -18.62 -5.70 -7.10
C SER A 136 -18.78 -4.46 -8.02
N PRO A 137 -19.49 -4.57 -9.15
CA PRO A 137 -19.73 -3.43 -10.06
C PRO A 137 -20.43 -2.24 -9.41
N ASP A 138 -21.23 -2.46 -8.38
CA ASP A 138 -21.88 -1.43 -7.56
C ASP A 138 -20.96 -0.84 -6.48
N MET A 139 -19.67 -1.18 -6.51
CA MET A 139 -18.64 -0.74 -5.54
C MET A 139 -18.82 -1.33 -4.13
N SER A 140 -19.66 -2.34 -3.94
CA SER A 140 -19.73 -3.05 -2.66
C SER A 140 -18.53 -4.00 -2.49
N LEU A 141 -18.08 -4.14 -1.24
CA LEU A 141 -17.01 -5.05 -0.87
C LEU A 141 -17.58 -6.37 -0.38
N SER A 142 -16.96 -7.46 -0.80
CA SER A 142 -17.29 -8.80 -0.35
C SER A 142 -16.03 -9.67 -0.17
N ALA A 143 -16.21 -10.85 0.39
CA ALA A 143 -15.11 -11.80 0.53
C ALA A 143 -14.66 -12.32 -0.85
N ILE A 144 -13.36 -12.49 -1.05
CA ILE A 144 -12.77 -13.04 -2.28
C ILE A 144 -13.36 -14.40 -2.59
N ALA A 145 -13.58 -14.66 -3.87
CA ALA A 145 -14.13 -15.91 -4.38
C ALA A 145 -15.43 -16.32 -3.66
N GLN A 146 -16.30 -15.33 -3.36
CA GLN A 146 -17.57 -15.51 -2.65
C GLN A 146 -17.41 -16.20 -1.28
N GLY A 147 -16.30 -15.93 -0.58
CA GLY A 147 -16.01 -16.47 0.74
C GLY A 147 -15.41 -17.88 0.74
N ARG A 148 -15.10 -18.46 -0.41
CA ARG A 148 -14.46 -19.79 -0.49
C ARG A 148 -13.09 -19.82 0.19
N TRP A 149 -12.31 -18.73 0.07
CA TRP A 149 -11.02 -18.63 0.75
C TRP A 149 -11.19 -18.61 2.25
N ASP A 150 -12.04 -17.71 2.76
CA ASP A 150 -12.35 -17.63 4.20
C ASP A 150 -12.78 -18.99 4.74
N SER A 151 -13.72 -19.67 4.08
CA SER A 151 -14.19 -20.98 4.48
C SER A 151 -13.08 -22.03 4.49
N SER A 152 -12.17 -21.99 3.50
CA SER A 152 -11.04 -22.93 3.44
C SER A 152 -10.06 -22.73 4.60
N PHE A 153 -9.70 -21.48 4.90
CA PHE A 153 -8.80 -21.16 6.00
C PHE A 153 -9.42 -21.46 7.37
N MET A 154 -10.71 -21.13 7.55
CA MET A 154 -11.45 -21.48 8.77
C MET A 154 -11.48 -22.99 9.01
N ASN A 155 -11.83 -23.77 7.99
CA ASN A 155 -11.88 -25.24 8.10
C ASN A 155 -10.50 -25.85 8.36
N ALA A 156 -9.44 -25.26 7.83
CA ALA A 156 -8.08 -25.70 8.07
C ALA A 156 -7.50 -25.21 9.42
N GLY A 157 -8.22 -24.35 10.16
CA GLY A 157 -7.73 -23.71 11.36
C GLY A 157 -6.48 -22.87 11.12
N LYS A 158 -6.37 -22.24 9.94
CA LYS A 158 -5.21 -21.46 9.53
C LYS A 158 -5.49 -19.97 9.59
N GLU A 159 -4.65 -19.28 10.35
CA GLU A 159 -4.57 -17.83 10.42
C GLU A 159 -3.11 -17.40 10.29
N ASN A 160 -2.87 -16.17 9.81
CA ASN A 160 -1.53 -15.61 9.66
C ASN A 160 -0.60 -16.50 8.82
N VAL A 161 -1.07 -16.90 7.66
CA VAL A 161 -0.33 -17.76 6.74
C VAL A 161 0.07 -17.00 5.49
N GLY A 162 1.32 -17.19 5.05
CA GLY A 162 1.82 -16.68 3.75
C GLY A 162 2.22 -17.84 2.86
N PHE A 163 1.89 -17.72 1.56
CA PHE A 163 2.26 -18.70 0.56
C PHE A 163 2.27 -18.11 -0.85
N ASP A 164 2.96 -18.80 -1.76
CA ASP A 164 3.01 -18.45 -3.17
C ASP A 164 1.71 -18.86 -3.88
N PHE A 165 1.28 -18.03 -4.82
CA PHE A 165 0.10 -18.36 -5.65
C PHE A 165 0.41 -19.40 -6.72
N ALA A 166 1.61 -19.41 -7.27
CA ALA A 166 1.98 -20.28 -8.39
C ALA A 166 1.62 -21.74 -8.13
N GLY A 167 0.74 -22.29 -8.96
CA GLY A 167 0.28 -23.68 -8.87
C GLY A 167 -0.63 -23.99 -7.67
N SER A 168 -1.00 -23.01 -6.86
CA SER A 168 -1.92 -23.22 -5.75
C SER A 168 -3.38 -23.10 -6.20
N PRO A 169 -4.34 -23.80 -5.54
CA PRO A 169 -5.76 -23.63 -5.83
C PRO A 169 -6.26 -22.19 -5.64
N PHE A 170 -5.60 -21.43 -4.76
CA PHE A 170 -5.92 -20.03 -4.53
C PHE A 170 -5.41 -19.15 -5.67
N GLY A 171 -4.18 -19.39 -6.15
CA GLY A 171 -3.63 -18.69 -7.31
C GLY A 171 -4.42 -18.91 -8.59
N GLN A 172 -4.98 -20.11 -8.76
CA GLN A 172 -5.83 -20.47 -9.90
C GLN A 172 -7.29 -20.02 -9.80
N THR A 173 -7.66 -19.33 -8.71
CA THR A 173 -8.99 -18.71 -8.58
C THR A 173 -9.09 -17.51 -9.52
N ASP A 174 -10.24 -17.32 -10.15
CA ASP A 174 -10.54 -16.15 -10.97
C ASP A 174 -10.33 -14.86 -10.16
N PHE A 175 -9.67 -13.89 -10.77
CA PHE A 175 -9.38 -12.62 -10.14
C PHE A 175 -10.62 -11.74 -10.02
N ASP A 176 -11.08 -11.45 -8.82
CA ASP A 176 -12.31 -10.72 -8.52
C ASP A 176 -12.13 -9.47 -7.63
N MET A 177 -10.88 -9.03 -7.42
CA MET A 177 -10.63 -7.78 -6.65
C MET A 177 -11.09 -6.51 -7.36
N ILE A 178 -11.26 -6.56 -8.67
CA ILE A 178 -11.82 -5.48 -9.48
C ILE A 178 -12.88 -6.06 -10.44
N PRO A 179 -13.95 -5.31 -10.73
CA PRO A 179 -15.06 -5.84 -11.55
C PRO A 179 -14.75 -5.78 -13.05
N LEU A 180 -13.68 -6.45 -13.47
CA LEU A 180 -13.27 -6.56 -14.87
C LEU A 180 -13.38 -8.01 -15.33
N PRO A 181 -14.27 -8.33 -16.30
CA PRO A 181 -14.38 -9.67 -16.82
C PRO A 181 -13.10 -10.15 -17.53
N GLY A 182 -12.76 -11.42 -17.36
CA GLY A 182 -11.65 -12.03 -18.09
C GLY A 182 -10.25 -11.60 -17.66
N CYS A 183 -10.10 -11.12 -16.44
CA CYS A 183 -8.81 -10.67 -15.91
C CYS A 183 -7.80 -11.80 -15.65
N GLY A 184 -8.18 -13.07 -15.81
CA GLY A 184 -7.34 -14.21 -15.46
C GLY A 184 -7.43 -14.57 -13.98
N ASN A 185 -6.40 -15.18 -13.46
CA ASN A 185 -6.36 -15.75 -12.12
C ASN A 185 -5.52 -14.90 -11.17
N TYR A 186 -5.60 -15.14 -9.86
CA TYR A 186 -4.81 -14.41 -8.87
C TYR A 186 -3.30 -14.52 -9.09
N GLU A 187 -2.79 -15.68 -9.53
CA GLU A 187 -1.38 -15.89 -9.85
C GLU A 187 -0.87 -15.04 -11.03
N ASP A 188 -1.75 -14.53 -11.88
CA ASP A 188 -1.40 -13.60 -12.94
C ASP A 188 -1.12 -12.16 -12.41
N TRP A 189 -1.61 -11.83 -11.21
CA TRP A 189 -1.57 -10.47 -10.64
C TRP A 189 -0.61 -10.33 -9.47
N PHE A 190 -0.45 -11.42 -8.71
CA PHE A 190 0.39 -11.46 -7.50
C PHE A 190 1.22 -12.73 -7.46
N THR A 191 2.40 -12.63 -6.87
CA THR A 191 3.25 -13.81 -6.64
C THR A 191 2.80 -14.63 -5.45
N GLY A 192 2.14 -14.00 -4.47
CA GLY A 192 1.67 -14.67 -3.26
C GLY A 192 0.76 -13.82 -2.41
N ILE A 193 0.39 -14.36 -1.28
CA ILE A 193 -0.50 -13.73 -0.31
C ILE A 193 0.00 -13.92 1.12
N VAL A 194 -0.26 -12.93 1.97
CA VAL A 194 -0.33 -13.08 3.43
C VAL A 194 -1.79 -12.98 3.83
N TYR A 195 -2.34 -14.10 4.26
CA TYR A 195 -3.71 -14.18 4.77
C TYR A 195 -3.68 -14.11 6.30
N TYR A 196 -4.33 -13.13 6.90
CA TYR A 196 -4.26 -12.89 8.35
C TYR A 196 -5.62 -12.69 9.02
N THR A 197 -6.71 -12.51 8.25
CA THR A 197 -8.04 -12.31 8.81
C THR A 197 -9.14 -12.64 7.82
N TYR A 198 -10.31 -12.98 8.33
CA TYR A 198 -11.52 -13.26 7.56
C TYR A 198 -12.28 -11.98 7.23
N PHE A 199 -12.98 -11.95 6.08
CA PHE A 199 -13.72 -10.78 5.65
C PHE A 199 -14.69 -10.21 6.70
N PRO A 200 -15.49 -11.03 7.43
CA PRO A 200 -16.37 -10.52 8.48
C PRO A 200 -15.65 -9.84 9.64
N ASP A 201 -14.38 -10.14 9.82
CA ASP A 201 -13.55 -9.59 10.90
C ASP A 201 -12.78 -8.34 10.51
N TYR A 202 -12.88 -7.90 9.26
CA TYR A 202 -12.26 -6.66 8.81
C TYR A 202 -12.80 -5.48 9.60
N ARG A 203 -11.89 -4.62 10.01
CA ARG A 203 -12.22 -3.41 10.78
C ARG A 203 -11.66 -2.19 10.07
N ILE A 204 -12.45 -1.13 10.08
CA ILE A 204 -11.98 0.18 9.62
C ILE A 204 -10.87 0.63 10.57
N VAL A 205 -9.70 0.92 10.03
CA VAL A 205 -8.61 1.49 10.80
C VAL A 205 -8.93 2.94 11.11
N CYS A 206 -9.07 3.24 12.40
CA CYS A 206 -9.38 4.58 12.88
C CYS A 206 -8.12 5.42 13.08
N ASN A 207 -8.31 6.73 13.18
CA ASN A 207 -7.26 7.66 13.60
C ASN A 207 -6.73 7.30 14.99
N PHE A 208 -5.50 7.66 15.25
CA PHE A 208 -4.92 7.49 16.57
C PHE A 208 -5.09 8.74 17.44
N LYS A 209 -5.11 8.51 18.74
CA LYS A 209 -5.31 9.56 19.75
C LYS A 209 -4.25 10.67 19.61
N ASN A 210 -4.70 11.92 19.65
CA ASN A 210 -3.90 13.14 19.56
C ASN A 210 -3.30 13.44 18.16
N PHE A 211 -3.78 12.79 17.09
CA PHE A 211 -3.42 13.19 15.74
C PHE A 211 -3.84 14.64 15.46
N ILE A 212 -5.11 14.95 15.69
CA ILE A 212 -5.63 16.33 15.65
C ILE A 212 -5.40 16.98 17.02
N SER A 213 -4.34 17.74 17.14
CA SER A 213 -4.10 18.60 18.31
C SER A 213 -4.79 19.96 18.12
N ARG A 214 -5.01 20.69 19.23
CA ARG A 214 -5.54 22.08 19.16
C ARG A 214 -4.68 23.01 18.28
N ARG A 215 -3.35 22.80 18.29
CA ARG A 215 -2.43 23.54 17.45
C ARG A 215 -2.63 23.17 15.98
N PHE A 216 -2.58 21.88 15.68
CA PHE A 216 -2.75 21.38 14.32
C PHE A 216 -4.12 21.75 13.73
N ALA A 217 -5.19 21.69 14.54
CA ALA A 217 -6.51 22.16 14.10
C ALA A 217 -6.54 23.64 13.70
N LYS A 218 -5.72 24.48 14.33
CA LYS A 218 -5.60 25.91 13.96
C LYS A 218 -4.78 26.13 12.66
N GLU A 219 -3.93 25.19 12.32
CA GLU A 219 -3.12 25.22 11.09
C GLU A 219 -3.93 24.74 9.87
N LEU A 220 -5.09 24.07 10.09
CA LEU A 220 -5.99 23.56 9.05
C LEU A 220 -7.11 24.55 8.65
N ILE A 221 -7.30 25.64 9.39
CA ILE A 221 -8.31 26.69 9.16
C ILE A 221 -7.69 27.91 8.49
#